data_959fed88ee50ec8ddc3a73c7e6d2a104
#
_entry.id   959fed88ee50ec8ddc3a73c7e6d2a104
#
_cell.length_a   1.000
_cell.length_b   1.000
_cell.length_c   1.000
_cell.angle_alpha   90.00
_cell.angle_beta   90.00
_cell.angle_gamma   90.00
#
_symmetry.space_group_name_H-M   'P 1'
#
loop_
_entity.id
_entity.type
_entity.pdbx_description
1 polymer ?
#
loop_
_entity_poly.entity_id
_entity_poly.type
_entity_poly.pdbx_seq_one_letter_code
_entity_poly.pdbx_strand_id
1 'polypeptide(L)'
;MDNIDWLLMKLLHEKKSLNKTAESLYMTQSAVSKRLQRIEAEWDIKLVKRTSKGVIFTPSGDALAHLSLTVLEGMDALRKRFRLQRCHKKERGQQLLRFGITNSFARLNLSDLVSAYSKACDELSVHPILGSWDSNIKKLNEGSVDVAVCFDCHEAHSGGRRIFAEKLYLLMPRHLSVDGAAALPCVIGYHSTYAKNLIHEGLSYVFPEQHKDIEETSHVELAVSMVESGSACTLIFGEDWKVNRQQVKEVEIHDEKGSPVWGEVYLIWTQEAYRDLKIRRFINFTEAHFKSKNPSLGEST
;
A
#
# COMPACT_ATOMS: atom_id res chain seq x y z
N MET A 1 8.74 -28.69 -13.37
CA MET A 1 9.70 -27.66 -12.87
C MET A 1 9.73 -27.66 -11.35
N ASP A 2 10.95 -27.62 -10.73
CA ASP A 2 11.15 -27.48 -9.28
C ASP A 2 11.52 -26.03 -8.89
N ASN A 3 11.71 -25.78 -7.59
CA ASN A 3 12.03 -24.42 -7.09
C ASN A 3 13.33 -23.84 -7.67
N ILE A 4 14.31 -24.70 -7.97
CA ILE A 4 15.57 -24.26 -8.57
C ILE A 4 15.37 -23.89 -10.04
N ASP A 5 14.45 -24.55 -10.73
CA ASP A 5 14.12 -24.24 -12.12
C ASP A 5 13.46 -22.85 -12.26
N TRP A 6 12.55 -22.49 -11.35
CA TRP A 6 11.99 -21.15 -11.30
C TRP A 6 13.05 -20.09 -11.04
N LEU A 7 13.93 -20.34 -10.07
CA LEU A 7 15.03 -19.44 -9.75
C LEU A 7 16.04 -19.33 -10.90
N LEU A 8 16.32 -20.43 -11.59
CA LEU A 8 17.14 -20.45 -12.80
C LEU A 8 16.58 -19.54 -13.89
N MET A 9 15.30 -19.64 -14.20
CA MET A 9 14.66 -18.83 -15.23
C MET A 9 14.72 -17.34 -14.89
N LYS A 10 14.43 -16.97 -13.64
CA LYS A 10 14.57 -15.60 -13.15
C LYS A 10 16.01 -15.09 -13.32
N LEU A 11 16.98 -15.77 -12.74
CA LEU A 11 18.38 -15.34 -12.75
C LEU A 11 18.98 -15.32 -14.16
N LEU A 12 18.60 -16.27 -15.00
CA LEU A 12 19.04 -16.29 -16.41
C LEU A 12 18.48 -15.10 -17.17
N HIS A 13 17.24 -14.72 -16.90
CA HIS A 13 16.62 -13.55 -17.51
C HIS A 13 17.30 -12.25 -17.08
N GLU A 14 17.65 -12.11 -15.80
CA GLU A 14 18.38 -10.94 -15.28
C GLU A 14 19.81 -10.84 -15.81
N LYS A 15 20.52 -11.95 -15.82
CA LYS A 15 21.98 -11.97 -16.11
C LYS A 15 22.34 -12.19 -17.57
N LYS A 16 21.41 -12.72 -18.37
CA LYS A 16 21.59 -13.06 -19.80
C LYS A 16 22.84 -13.92 -20.08
N SER A 17 23.31 -14.68 -19.08
CA SER A 17 24.56 -15.48 -19.11
C SER A 17 24.44 -16.74 -18.28
N LEU A 18 24.67 -17.90 -18.92
CA LEU A 18 24.66 -19.20 -18.23
C LEU A 18 25.75 -19.30 -17.14
N ASN A 19 26.92 -18.74 -17.38
CA ASN A 19 28.02 -18.76 -16.40
C ASN A 19 27.64 -17.94 -15.15
N LYS A 20 27.22 -16.68 -15.32
CA LYS A 20 26.81 -15.82 -14.21
C LYS A 20 25.59 -16.38 -13.46
N THR A 21 24.69 -17.06 -14.17
CA THR A 21 23.55 -17.75 -13.54
C THR A 21 24.01 -18.93 -12.72
N ALA A 22 24.96 -19.72 -13.24
CA ALA A 22 25.55 -20.87 -12.54
C ALA A 22 26.26 -20.44 -11.24
N GLU A 23 27.06 -19.39 -11.29
CA GLU A 23 27.72 -18.79 -10.11
C GLU A 23 26.67 -18.38 -9.06
N SER A 24 25.59 -17.72 -9.47
CA SER A 24 24.52 -17.27 -8.57
C SER A 24 23.72 -18.42 -7.95
N LEU A 25 23.68 -19.57 -8.61
CA LEU A 25 23.00 -20.78 -8.13
C LEU A 25 23.95 -21.74 -7.39
N TYR A 26 25.23 -21.38 -7.27
CA TYR A 26 26.29 -22.29 -6.76
C TYR A 26 26.34 -23.64 -7.50
N MET A 27 26.18 -23.57 -8.83
CA MET A 27 26.16 -24.75 -9.73
C MET A 27 27.22 -24.61 -10.81
N THR A 28 27.51 -25.73 -11.49
CA THR A 28 28.33 -25.69 -12.70
C THR A 28 27.50 -25.21 -13.90
N GLN A 29 28.12 -24.54 -14.86
CA GLN A 29 27.45 -24.11 -16.10
C GLN A 29 26.79 -25.28 -16.86
N SER A 30 27.45 -26.45 -16.86
CA SER A 30 26.91 -27.68 -17.47
C SER A 30 25.62 -28.14 -16.77
N ALA A 31 25.53 -28.02 -15.44
CA ALA A 31 24.35 -28.37 -14.67
C ALA A 31 23.17 -27.41 -14.98
N VAL A 32 23.45 -26.11 -15.04
CA VAL A 32 22.45 -25.10 -15.46
C VAL A 32 21.97 -25.35 -16.87
N SER A 33 22.89 -25.66 -17.79
CA SER A 33 22.56 -25.98 -19.18
C SER A 33 21.67 -27.21 -19.31
N LYS A 34 21.97 -28.29 -18.56
CA LYS A 34 21.14 -29.52 -18.53
C LYS A 34 19.76 -29.25 -17.95
N ARG A 35 19.65 -28.44 -16.88
CA ARG A 35 18.34 -28.05 -16.33
C ARG A 35 17.51 -27.27 -17.33
N LEU A 36 18.11 -26.29 -18.01
CA LEU A 36 17.43 -25.51 -19.04
C LEU A 36 16.93 -26.41 -20.17
N GLN A 37 17.75 -27.34 -20.66
CA GLN A 37 17.34 -28.32 -21.69
C GLN A 37 16.17 -29.20 -21.21
N ARG A 38 16.18 -29.62 -19.93
CA ARG A 38 15.08 -30.37 -19.34
C ARG A 38 13.79 -29.57 -19.32
N ILE A 39 13.85 -28.28 -18.94
CA ILE A 39 12.68 -27.39 -18.95
C ILE A 39 12.15 -27.22 -20.37
N GLU A 40 13.06 -26.96 -21.34
CA GLU A 40 12.68 -26.85 -22.75
C GLU A 40 12.00 -28.13 -23.28
N ALA A 41 12.50 -29.31 -22.87
CA ALA A 41 11.91 -30.60 -23.27
C ALA A 41 10.58 -30.88 -22.57
N GLU A 42 10.42 -30.49 -21.29
CA GLU A 42 9.18 -30.66 -20.52
C GLU A 42 8.01 -29.85 -21.14
N TRP A 43 8.31 -28.69 -21.70
CA TRP A 43 7.30 -27.81 -22.32
C TRP A 43 7.27 -27.87 -23.86
N ASP A 44 8.14 -28.67 -24.46
CA ASP A 44 8.34 -28.81 -25.92
C ASP A 44 8.53 -27.44 -26.61
N ILE A 45 9.29 -26.53 -26.00
CA ILE A 45 9.54 -25.18 -26.53
C ILE A 45 11.00 -24.76 -26.31
N LYS A 46 11.50 -23.93 -27.22
CA LYS A 46 12.78 -23.26 -27.03
C LYS A 46 12.62 -21.98 -26.25
N LEU A 47 13.30 -21.89 -25.11
CA LEU A 47 13.23 -20.73 -24.19
C LEU A 47 14.31 -19.71 -24.48
N VAL A 48 15.49 -20.18 -24.95
CA VAL A 48 16.62 -19.30 -25.22
C VAL A 48 17.37 -19.70 -26.49
N LYS A 49 18.02 -18.69 -27.12
CA LYS A 49 19.04 -18.84 -28.17
C LYS A 49 20.40 -18.48 -27.59
N ARG A 50 21.40 -19.35 -27.80
CA ARG A 50 22.78 -19.10 -27.39
C ARG A 50 23.48 -18.26 -28.45
N THR A 51 24.24 -17.27 -28.02
CA THR A 51 25.04 -16.41 -28.86
C THR A 51 26.45 -16.28 -28.30
N SER A 52 27.39 -15.74 -29.07
CA SER A 52 28.76 -15.46 -28.59
C SER A 52 28.81 -14.43 -27.45
N LYS A 53 27.74 -13.63 -27.31
CA LYS A 53 27.63 -12.60 -26.24
C LYS A 53 26.77 -13.04 -25.04
N GLY A 54 26.26 -14.26 -25.01
CA GLY A 54 25.42 -14.78 -23.94
C GLY A 54 24.15 -15.43 -24.44
N VAL A 55 23.02 -15.17 -23.77
CA VAL A 55 21.72 -15.83 -24.04
C VAL A 55 20.69 -14.77 -24.40
N ILE A 56 19.92 -15.03 -25.46
CA ILE A 56 18.76 -14.23 -25.86
C ILE A 56 17.50 -15.07 -25.61
N PHE A 57 16.53 -14.50 -24.94
CA PHE A 57 15.25 -15.16 -24.68
C PHE A 57 14.37 -15.17 -25.93
N THR A 58 13.59 -16.22 -26.09
CA THR A 58 12.46 -16.25 -27.01
C THR A 58 11.23 -15.62 -26.39
N PRO A 59 10.17 -15.27 -27.13
CA PRO A 59 8.92 -14.78 -26.52
C PRO A 59 8.34 -15.73 -25.45
N SER A 60 8.42 -17.04 -25.69
CA SER A 60 8.03 -18.06 -24.70
C SER A 60 8.96 -18.10 -23.50
N GLY A 61 10.25 -17.87 -23.70
CA GLY A 61 11.24 -17.77 -22.64
C GLY A 61 10.99 -16.55 -21.76
N ASP A 62 10.70 -15.39 -22.35
CA ASP A 62 10.37 -14.17 -21.61
C ASP A 62 9.08 -14.38 -20.80
N ALA A 63 8.03 -14.97 -21.39
CA ALA A 63 6.80 -15.28 -20.68
C ALA A 63 7.04 -16.20 -19.47
N LEU A 64 7.84 -17.26 -19.64
CA LEU A 64 8.16 -18.18 -18.54
C LEU A 64 9.03 -17.52 -17.46
N ALA A 65 9.95 -16.62 -17.84
CA ALA A 65 10.75 -15.86 -16.89
C ALA A 65 9.87 -14.91 -16.04
N HIS A 66 8.92 -14.21 -16.64
CA HIS A 66 7.95 -13.39 -15.91
C HIS A 66 7.06 -14.24 -14.98
N LEU A 67 6.55 -15.38 -15.46
CA LEU A 67 5.80 -16.29 -14.60
C LEU A 67 6.65 -16.79 -13.41
N SER A 68 7.95 -17.01 -13.64
CA SER A 68 8.86 -17.44 -12.58
C SER A 68 8.96 -16.44 -11.43
N LEU A 69 8.90 -15.13 -11.70
CA LEU A 69 8.85 -14.10 -10.67
C LEU A 69 7.60 -14.25 -9.82
N THR A 70 6.42 -14.34 -10.44
CA THR A 70 5.14 -14.49 -9.76
C THR A 70 5.11 -15.76 -8.89
N VAL A 71 5.60 -16.89 -9.40
CA VAL A 71 5.65 -18.16 -8.66
C VAL A 71 6.58 -18.05 -7.45
N LEU A 72 7.78 -17.48 -7.60
CA LEU A 72 8.73 -17.31 -6.50
C LEU A 72 8.20 -16.36 -5.42
N GLU A 73 7.57 -15.26 -5.81
CA GLU A 73 6.92 -14.33 -4.89
C GLU A 73 5.77 -15.02 -4.11
N GLY A 74 4.94 -15.79 -4.80
CA GLY A 74 3.87 -16.56 -4.17
C GLY A 74 4.38 -17.61 -3.18
N MET A 75 5.47 -18.30 -3.52
CA MET A 75 6.13 -19.25 -2.60
C MET A 75 6.72 -18.57 -1.38
N ASP A 76 7.34 -17.40 -1.54
CA ASP A 76 7.88 -16.64 -0.41
C ASP A 76 6.77 -16.07 0.47
N ALA A 77 5.66 -15.61 -0.10
CA ALA A 77 4.46 -15.20 0.63
C ALA A 77 3.91 -16.36 1.48
N LEU A 78 3.79 -17.56 0.91
CA LEU A 78 3.37 -18.76 1.65
C LEU A 78 4.35 -19.11 2.77
N ARG A 79 5.67 -19.06 2.54
CA ARG A 79 6.68 -19.32 3.57
C ARG A 79 6.60 -18.31 4.71
N LYS A 80 6.44 -17.02 4.39
CA LYS A 80 6.22 -15.95 5.39
C LYS A 80 4.95 -16.23 6.18
N ARG A 81 3.86 -16.58 5.51
CA ARG A 81 2.57 -16.91 6.15
C ARG A 81 2.70 -18.09 7.12
N PHE A 82 3.37 -19.18 6.74
CA PHE A 82 3.59 -20.32 7.63
C PHE A 82 4.53 -20.00 8.81
N ARG A 83 5.56 -19.16 8.61
CA ARG A 83 6.40 -18.68 9.72
C ARG A 83 5.57 -17.85 10.71
N LEU A 84 4.73 -16.97 10.21
CA LEU A 84 3.88 -16.11 11.03
C LEU A 84 2.83 -16.91 11.79
N GLN A 85 2.23 -17.93 11.20
CA GLN A 85 1.33 -18.86 11.90
C GLN A 85 2.02 -19.61 13.06
N ARG A 86 3.33 -19.90 12.94
CA ARG A 86 4.12 -20.48 14.04
C ARG A 86 4.42 -19.47 15.16
N CYS A 87 4.57 -18.19 14.84
CA CYS A 87 4.80 -17.13 15.82
C CYS A 87 3.54 -16.73 16.59
N HIS A 88 2.33 -17.12 16.15
CA HIS A 88 1.07 -16.88 16.85
C HIS A 88 0.89 -17.66 18.17
N LYS A 89 1.89 -18.41 18.65
CA LYS A 89 1.88 -19.00 19.98
C LYS A 89 2.20 -17.97 21.04
N LYS A 90 1.13 -17.36 21.57
CA LYS A 90 0.98 -16.80 22.91
C LYS A 90 2.18 -16.10 23.56
N GLU A 91 2.25 -14.79 23.41
CA GLU A 91 2.71 -13.98 24.54
C GLU A 91 1.50 -13.61 25.41
N ARG A 92 1.50 -14.03 26.69
CA ARG A 92 0.48 -13.74 27.71
C ARG A 92 -0.96 -14.21 27.50
N GLY A 93 -1.22 -15.26 26.73
CA GLY A 93 -2.59 -15.79 26.58
C GLY A 93 -3.48 -15.05 25.58
N GLN A 94 -3.09 -13.88 25.10
CA GLN A 94 -3.80 -13.09 24.09
C GLN A 94 -3.33 -13.45 22.68
N GLN A 95 -4.27 -13.43 21.73
CA GLN A 95 -3.95 -13.60 20.32
C GLN A 95 -3.44 -12.25 19.75
N LEU A 96 -2.37 -12.28 18.95
CA LEU A 96 -1.83 -11.11 18.29
C LEU A 96 -2.60 -10.81 17.00
N LEU A 97 -3.11 -9.58 16.86
CA LEU A 97 -3.68 -9.06 15.62
C LEU A 97 -2.65 -8.14 14.95
N ARG A 98 -2.22 -8.48 13.75
CA ARG A 98 -1.32 -7.64 12.93
C ARG A 98 -2.16 -6.65 12.13
N PHE A 99 -2.10 -5.38 12.54
CA PHE A 99 -2.92 -4.33 11.99
C PHE A 99 -2.10 -3.38 11.12
N GLY A 100 -2.27 -3.47 9.79
CA GLY A 100 -1.59 -2.61 8.81
C GLY A 100 -2.20 -1.21 8.78
N ILE A 101 -1.39 -0.20 9.05
CA ILE A 101 -1.85 1.20 9.11
C ILE A 101 -0.80 2.15 8.55
N THR A 102 -1.23 3.34 8.14
CA THR A 102 -0.32 4.43 7.75
C THR A 102 0.12 5.24 8.96
N ASN A 103 1.17 6.05 8.79
CA ASN A 103 1.63 6.97 9.83
C ASN A 103 0.54 7.97 10.22
N SER A 104 -0.19 8.51 9.24
CA SER A 104 -1.29 9.46 9.47
C SER A 104 -2.41 8.82 10.28
N PHE A 105 -2.88 7.61 9.88
CA PHE A 105 -3.88 6.88 10.64
C PHE A 105 -3.39 6.56 12.07
N ALA A 106 -2.14 6.13 12.22
CA ALA A 106 -1.56 5.84 13.54
C ALA A 106 -1.60 7.07 14.46
N ARG A 107 -1.23 8.23 13.93
CA ARG A 107 -1.18 9.47 14.69
C ARG A 107 -2.57 9.97 15.10
N LEU A 108 -3.54 9.90 14.19
CA LEU A 108 -4.86 10.50 14.40
C LEU A 108 -5.84 9.56 15.10
N ASN A 109 -5.76 8.24 14.84
CA ASN A 109 -6.83 7.32 15.17
C ASN A 109 -6.41 6.13 16.05
N LEU A 110 -5.16 5.66 15.97
CA LEU A 110 -4.76 4.38 16.58
C LEU A 110 -4.93 4.36 18.10
N SER A 111 -4.45 5.39 18.77
CA SER A 111 -4.46 5.45 20.26
C SER A 111 -5.88 5.34 20.81
N ASP A 112 -6.79 6.08 20.19
CA ASP A 112 -8.19 6.11 20.62
C ASP A 112 -8.90 4.78 20.28
N LEU A 113 -8.71 4.25 19.05
CA LEU A 113 -9.26 2.96 18.66
C LEU A 113 -8.81 1.83 19.57
N VAL A 114 -7.49 1.73 19.83
CA VAL A 114 -6.92 0.66 20.68
C VAL A 114 -7.37 0.82 22.12
N SER A 115 -7.42 2.04 22.65
CA SER A 115 -7.92 2.32 24.01
C SER A 115 -9.40 1.94 24.16
N ALA A 116 -10.24 2.30 23.17
CA ALA A 116 -11.64 1.94 23.18
C ALA A 116 -11.86 0.42 23.05
N TYR A 117 -11.10 -0.23 22.17
CA TYR A 117 -11.17 -1.68 21.99
C TYR A 117 -10.74 -2.45 23.24
N SER A 118 -9.63 -2.06 23.87
CA SER A 118 -9.12 -2.71 25.09
C SER A 118 -10.08 -2.61 26.27
N LYS A 119 -10.91 -1.56 26.32
CA LYS A 119 -11.98 -1.42 27.33
C LYS A 119 -13.18 -2.33 27.06
N ALA A 120 -13.44 -2.62 25.79
CA ALA A 120 -14.58 -3.44 25.36
C ALA A 120 -14.22 -4.93 25.27
N CYS A 121 -12.97 -5.27 24.99
CA CYS A 121 -12.51 -6.63 24.74
C CYS A 121 -10.99 -6.72 24.95
N ASP A 122 -10.55 -7.72 25.74
CA ASP A 122 -9.13 -7.97 26.04
C ASP A 122 -8.56 -9.24 25.37
N GLU A 123 -9.32 -9.85 24.47
CA GLU A 123 -8.97 -11.13 23.84
C GLU A 123 -7.87 -11.01 22.78
N LEU A 124 -7.66 -9.81 22.20
CA LEU A 124 -6.66 -9.54 21.18
C LEU A 124 -5.66 -8.47 21.64
N SER A 125 -4.40 -8.72 21.37
CA SER A 125 -3.36 -7.69 21.39
C SER A 125 -3.17 -7.11 20.00
N VAL A 126 -3.47 -5.83 19.82
CA VAL A 126 -3.32 -5.15 18.52
C VAL A 126 -1.86 -4.76 18.32
N HIS A 127 -1.23 -5.29 17.27
CA HIS A 127 0.13 -4.98 16.87
C HIS A 127 0.12 -4.14 15.58
N PRO A 128 0.34 -2.83 15.66
CA PRO A 128 0.35 -1.97 14.48
C PRO A 128 1.58 -2.23 13.62
N ILE A 129 1.36 -2.37 12.31
CA ILE A 129 2.41 -2.51 11.30
C ILE A 129 2.32 -1.29 10.38
N LEU A 130 3.30 -0.40 10.53
CA LEU A 130 3.35 0.83 9.73
C LEU A 130 3.76 0.55 8.29
N GLY A 131 3.13 1.24 7.36
CA GLY A 131 3.44 1.18 5.95
C GLY A 131 2.62 2.19 5.13
N SER A 132 2.97 2.36 3.86
CA SER A 132 2.09 3.05 2.91
C SER A 132 0.84 2.19 2.65
N TRP A 133 -0.19 2.79 2.08
CA TRP A 133 -1.42 2.08 1.68
C TRP A 133 -1.11 0.87 0.80
N ASP A 134 -0.35 1.06 -0.27
CA ASP A 134 0.03 -0.01 -1.22
C ASP A 134 0.87 -1.09 -0.53
N SER A 135 1.79 -0.68 0.36
CA SER A 135 2.59 -1.62 1.16
C SER A 135 1.70 -2.45 2.09
N ASN A 136 0.65 -1.87 2.68
CA ASN A 136 -0.27 -2.58 3.57
C ASN A 136 -1.16 -3.56 2.79
N ILE A 137 -1.63 -3.21 1.59
CA ILE A 137 -2.33 -4.13 0.68
C ILE A 137 -1.41 -5.31 0.32
N LYS A 138 -0.17 -5.03 -0.07
CA LYS A 138 0.82 -6.07 -0.37
C LYS A 138 1.05 -6.99 0.83
N LYS A 139 1.25 -6.43 2.02
CA LYS A 139 1.44 -7.20 3.27
C LYS A 139 0.21 -8.03 3.64
N LEU A 140 -1.00 -7.53 3.36
CA LEU A 140 -2.25 -8.26 3.54
C LEU A 140 -2.29 -9.49 2.63
N ASN A 141 -2.00 -9.31 1.33
CA ASN A 141 -1.97 -10.40 0.35
C ASN A 141 -0.87 -11.44 0.66
N GLU A 142 0.26 -11.01 1.21
CA GLU A 142 1.34 -11.88 1.70
C GLU A 142 1.02 -12.56 3.03
N GLY A 143 -0.09 -12.21 3.69
CA GLY A 143 -0.47 -12.74 5.01
C GLY A 143 0.43 -12.27 6.15
N SER A 144 1.22 -11.21 5.97
CA SER A 144 2.01 -10.59 7.03
C SER A 144 1.25 -9.55 7.85
N VAL A 145 0.04 -9.18 7.40
CA VAL A 145 -0.97 -8.35 8.07
C VAL A 145 -2.28 -9.11 8.02
N ASP A 146 -3.08 -9.03 9.06
CA ASP A 146 -4.40 -9.71 9.15
C ASP A 146 -5.53 -8.81 8.71
N VAL A 147 -5.45 -7.55 9.12
CA VAL A 147 -6.42 -6.48 8.83
C VAL A 147 -5.61 -5.23 8.49
N ALA A 148 -6.04 -4.47 7.49
CA ALA A 148 -5.37 -3.22 7.13
C ALA A 148 -6.38 -2.10 6.89
N VAL A 149 -5.93 -0.87 7.10
CA VAL A 149 -6.64 0.33 6.66
C VAL A 149 -6.09 0.73 5.31
N CYS A 150 -6.95 1.02 4.34
CA CYS A 150 -6.57 1.49 3.01
C CYS A 150 -7.48 2.63 2.54
N PHE A 151 -6.94 3.39 1.60
CA PHE A 151 -7.68 4.41 0.86
C PHE A 151 -8.18 3.75 -0.42
N ASP A 152 -9.48 3.71 -0.63
CA ASP A 152 -10.14 2.97 -1.70
C ASP A 152 -9.97 1.44 -1.65
N CYS A 153 -11.06 0.74 -1.94
CA CYS A 153 -11.15 -0.71 -1.81
C CYS A 153 -11.48 -1.42 -3.13
N HIS A 154 -11.45 -0.73 -4.27
CA HIS A 154 -11.86 -1.33 -5.55
C HIS A 154 -11.05 -2.57 -5.94
N GLU A 155 -9.86 -2.75 -5.36
CA GLU A 155 -9.00 -3.92 -5.58
C GLU A 155 -8.94 -4.90 -4.39
N ALA A 156 -9.76 -4.71 -3.34
CA ALA A 156 -9.69 -5.57 -2.17
C ALA A 156 -10.25 -6.96 -2.46
N HIS A 157 -9.36 -7.90 -2.56
CA HIS A 157 -9.60 -9.26 -3.03
C HIS A 157 -10.36 -10.19 -2.06
N SER A 158 -10.66 -9.77 -0.84
CA SER A 158 -11.18 -10.70 0.17
C SER A 158 -12.34 -10.17 0.98
N GLY A 159 -12.36 -8.90 1.30
CA GLY A 159 -13.43 -8.23 2.04
C GLY A 159 -12.98 -6.84 2.46
N GLY A 160 -13.92 -5.89 2.46
CA GLY A 160 -13.65 -4.53 2.87
C GLY A 160 -14.94 -3.86 3.32
N ARG A 161 -14.81 -2.90 4.23
CA ARG A 161 -15.89 -2.03 4.69
C ARG A 161 -15.37 -0.60 4.80
N ARG A 162 -16.13 0.34 4.26
CA ARG A 162 -15.88 1.75 4.49
C ARG A 162 -16.05 2.06 5.97
N ILE A 163 -15.03 2.64 6.59
CA ILE A 163 -15.05 3.00 8.01
C ILE A 163 -15.29 4.49 8.22
N PHE A 164 -14.78 5.34 7.33
CA PHE A 164 -15.08 6.77 7.27
C PHE A 164 -14.71 7.34 5.89
N ALA A 165 -15.04 8.60 5.67
CA ALA A 165 -14.59 9.37 4.53
C ALA A 165 -14.04 10.72 5.04
N GLU A 166 -13.07 11.27 4.33
CA GLU A 166 -12.41 12.52 4.63
C GLU A 166 -12.51 13.47 3.44
N LYS A 167 -12.81 14.73 3.70
CA LYS A 167 -12.78 15.77 2.67
C LYS A 167 -11.35 16.11 2.28
N LEU A 168 -11.16 16.55 1.06
CA LEU A 168 -9.91 17.06 0.57
C LEU A 168 -9.80 18.56 0.86
N TYR A 169 -8.66 18.98 1.44
CA TYR A 169 -8.36 20.37 1.76
C TYR A 169 -7.07 20.82 1.11
N LEU A 170 -7.06 22.08 0.66
CA LEU A 170 -5.83 22.81 0.37
C LEU A 170 -5.34 23.43 1.68
N LEU A 171 -4.13 23.07 2.11
CA LEU A 171 -3.38 23.78 3.13
C LEU A 171 -2.45 24.79 2.48
N MET A 172 -2.50 26.03 2.93
CA MET A 172 -1.71 27.13 2.40
C MET A 172 -1.33 28.13 3.47
N PRO A 173 -0.26 28.94 3.26
CA PRO A 173 0.08 30.02 4.18
C PRO A 173 -1.09 30.99 4.38
N ARG A 174 -1.39 31.30 5.63
CA ARG A 174 -2.61 32.05 6.00
C ARG A 174 -2.70 33.45 5.40
N HIS A 175 -1.55 34.07 5.17
CA HIS A 175 -1.46 35.44 4.63
C HIS A 175 -1.73 35.54 3.12
N LEU A 176 -1.76 34.39 2.41
CA LEU A 176 -1.99 34.36 0.98
C LEU A 176 -3.49 34.17 0.63
N SER A 177 -3.92 34.68 -0.52
CA SER A 177 -5.12 34.23 -1.21
C SER A 177 -4.89 32.90 -1.92
N VAL A 178 -5.93 32.25 -2.42
CA VAL A 178 -5.79 31.01 -3.22
C VAL A 178 -4.96 31.30 -4.48
N ASP A 179 -5.21 32.42 -5.15
CA ASP A 179 -4.42 32.84 -6.33
C ASP A 179 -2.96 33.10 -5.97
N GLY A 180 -2.70 33.69 -4.79
CA GLY A 180 -1.34 33.89 -4.28
C GLY A 180 -0.63 32.58 -3.96
N ALA A 181 -1.35 31.56 -3.49
CA ALA A 181 -0.80 30.23 -3.25
C ALA A 181 -0.49 29.49 -4.55
N ALA A 182 -1.09 29.89 -5.66
CA ALA A 182 -0.81 29.32 -6.96
C ALA A 182 0.67 29.50 -7.40
N ALA A 183 1.34 30.54 -6.94
CA ALA A 183 2.75 30.79 -7.22
C ALA A 183 3.72 29.92 -6.39
N LEU A 184 3.24 29.24 -5.33
CA LEU A 184 4.07 28.37 -4.51
C LEU A 184 4.14 26.95 -5.09
N PRO A 185 5.24 26.20 -4.88
CA PRO A 185 5.26 24.77 -5.18
C PRO A 185 4.18 24.02 -4.38
N CYS A 186 3.60 22.98 -4.99
CA CYS A 186 2.69 22.08 -4.29
C CYS A 186 3.45 20.83 -3.89
N VAL A 187 3.60 20.60 -2.59
CA VAL A 187 4.28 19.41 -2.07
C VAL A 187 3.22 18.40 -1.62
N ILE A 188 3.18 17.25 -2.29
CA ILE A 188 2.17 16.20 -2.02
C ILE A 188 2.81 15.08 -1.21
N GLY A 189 2.22 14.77 -0.04
CA GLY A 189 2.58 13.60 0.73
C GLY A 189 2.13 12.31 0.02
N TYR A 190 2.97 11.27 0.08
CA TYR A 190 2.68 10.02 -0.61
C TYR A 190 1.48 9.30 0.01
N HIS A 191 0.46 9.09 -0.83
CA HIS A 191 -0.73 8.30 -0.55
C HIS A 191 -0.77 7.08 -1.48
N SER A 192 -1.90 6.38 -1.54
CA SER A 192 -2.15 5.37 -2.58
C SER A 192 -2.21 6.01 -3.97
N THR A 193 -2.09 5.22 -5.01
CA THR A 193 -2.28 5.67 -6.40
C THR A 193 -3.65 6.35 -6.57
N TYR A 194 -4.68 5.84 -5.92
CA TYR A 194 -6.02 6.43 -5.94
C TYR A 194 -6.06 7.80 -5.28
N ALA A 195 -5.52 7.93 -4.06
CA ALA A 195 -5.46 9.23 -3.37
C ALA A 195 -4.64 10.24 -4.17
N LYS A 196 -3.57 9.80 -4.84
CA LYS A 196 -2.78 10.63 -5.74
C LYS A 196 -3.64 11.18 -6.89
N ASN A 197 -4.45 10.33 -7.52
CA ASN A 197 -5.34 10.77 -8.61
C ASN A 197 -6.36 11.79 -8.11
N LEU A 198 -7.01 11.56 -6.95
CA LEU A 198 -7.93 12.52 -6.35
C LEU A 198 -7.26 13.85 -5.99
N ILE A 199 -6.01 13.82 -5.51
CA ILE A 199 -5.25 15.04 -5.22
C ILE A 199 -4.95 15.80 -6.51
N HIS A 200 -4.53 15.13 -7.57
CA HIS A 200 -4.29 15.76 -8.87
C HIS A 200 -5.57 16.35 -9.46
N GLU A 201 -6.69 15.64 -9.35
CA GLU A 201 -8.00 16.15 -9.73
C GLU A 201 -8.39 17.38 -8.89
N GLY A 202 -8.21 17.32 -7.56
CA GLY A 202 -8.43 18.45 -6.67
C GLY A 202 -7.54 19.66 -6.99
N LEU A 203 -6.30 19.45 -7.41
CA LEU A 203 -5.44 20.54 -7.89
C LEU A 203 -6.00 21.22 -9.13
N SER A 204 -6.59 20.47 -10.07
CA SER A 204 -7.21 21.05 -11.28
C SER A 204 -8.44 21.89 -10.95
N TYR A 205 -9.17 21.56 -9.89
CA TYR A 205 -10.31 22.37 -9.42
C TYR A 205 -9.88 23.69 -8.76
N VAL A 206 -8.74 23.66 -8.04
CA VAL A 206 -8.24 24.86 -7.33
C VAL A 206 -7.41 25.75 -8.23
N PHE A 207 -6.63 25.18 -9.15
CA PHE A 207 -5.71 25.88 -10.02
C PHE A 207 -5.89 25.50 -11.49
N PRO A 208 -7.06 25.82 -12.11
CA PRO A 208 -7.43 25.29 -13.43
C PRO A 208 -6.55 25.80 -14.58
N GLU A 209 -5.94 26.98 -14.44
CA GLU A 209 -5.17 27.62 -15.50
C GLU A 209 -3.64 27.49 -15.31
N GLN A 210 -3.17 26.79 -14.26
CA GLN A 210 -1.75 26.78 -13.92
C GLN A 210 -1.19 25.38 -13.92
N HIS A 211 -0.10 25.17 -14.68
CA HIS A 211 0.79 24.02 -14.45
C HIS A 211 1.54 24.25 -13.15
N LYS A 212 1.10 23.60 -12.10
CA LYS A 212 1.70 23.71 -10.78
C LYS A 212 2.95 22.84 -10.72
N ASP A 213 4.05 23.39 -10.21
CA ASP A 213 5.19 22.58 -9.82
C ASP A 213 4.79 21.66 -8.67
N ILE A 214 4.73 20.36 -8.94
CA ILE A 214 4.33 19.34 -7.98
C ILE A 214 5.58 18.59 -7.55
N GLU A 215 5.88 18.66 -6.26
CA GLU A 215 6.92 17.87 -5.61
C GLU A 215 6.27 16.74 -4.79
N GLU A 216 6.77 15.53 -4.95
CA GLU A 216 6.27 14.38 -4.19
C GLU A 216 7.19 14.08 -3.01
N THR A 217 6.61 13.79 -1.85
CA THR A 217 7.33 13.34 -0.65
C THR A 217 6.70 12.08 -0.09
N SER A 218 7.49 11.26 0.58
CA SER A 218 6.99 10.08 1.30
C SER A 218 6.31 10.41 2.64
N HIS A 219 6.35 11.67 3.08
CA HIS A 219 5.89 12.11 4.39
C HIS A 219 4.98 13.33 4.29
N VAL A 220 3.71 13.15 4.61
CA VAL A 220 2.73 14.26 4.64
C VAL A 220 3.14 15.34 5.64
N GLU A 221 3.74 14.95 6.74
CA GLU A 221 4.23 15.84 7.80
C GLU A 221 5.27 16.84 7.30
N LEU A 222 6.11 16.42 6.34
CA LEU A 222 7.08 17.32 5.70
C LEU A 222 6.36 18.37 4.86
N ALA A 223 5.37 17.96 4.07
CA ALA A 223 4.57 18.89 3.26
C ALA A 223 3.87 19.92 4.17
N VAL A 224 3.25 19.48 5.27
CA VAL A 224 2.62 20.37 6.26
C VAL A 224 3.64 21.36 6.85
N SER A 225 4.81 20.90 7.22
CA SER A 225 5.87 21.77 7.78
C SER A 225 6.35 22.83 6.79
N MET A 226 6.42 22.50 5.48
CA MET A 226 6.74 23.45 4.43
C MET A 226 5.63 24.51 4.25
N VAL A 227 4.37 24.13 4.42
CA VAL A 227 3.25 25.10 4.43
C VAL A 227 3.34 26.04 5.64
N GLU A 228 3.64 25.51 6.84
CA GLU A 228 3.81 26.31 8.05
C GLU A 228 4.98 27.31 7.91
N SER A 229 6.05 26.94 7.21
CA SER A 229 7.18 27.87 6.94
C SER A 229 6.87 28.89 5.83
N GLY A 230 5.74 28.77 5.15
CA GLY A 230 5.33 29.67 4.06
C GLY A 230 5.98 29.35 2.70
N SER A 231 6.67 28.21 2.55
CA SER A 231 7.44 27.87 1.35
C SER A 231 6.67 27.02 0.33
N ALA A 232 5.53 26.45 0.70
CA ALA A 232 4.74 25.57 -0.16
C ALA A 232 3.24 25.66 0.14
N CYS A 233 2.43 25.01 -0.70
CA CYS A 233 1.08 24.57 -0.37
C CYS A 233 1.00 23.05 -0.50
N THR A 234 -0.05 22.43 0.08
CA THR A 234 -0.30 20.99 -0.04
C THR A 234 -1.77 20.67 -0.04
N LEU A 235 -2.13 19.52 -0.61
CA LEU A 235 -3.46 18.95 -0.49
C LEU A 235 -3.43 17.75 0.44
N ILE A 236 -4.35 17.71 1.38
CA ILE A 236 -4.48 16.63 2.37
C ILE A 236 -5.93 16.24 2.58
N PHE A 237 -6.13 14.98 3.00
CA PHE A 237 -7.43 14.51 3.44
C PHE A 237 -7.58 14.65 4.96
N GLY A 238 -8.77 15.08 5.41
CA GLY A 238 -9.13 15.22 6.82
C GLY A 238 -8.82 16.59 7.44
N GLU A 239 -9.59 16.92 8.47
CA GLU A 239 -9.54 18.23 9.16
C GLU A 239 -8.64 18.22 10.43
N ASP A 240 -8.31 17.03 10.93
CA ASP A 240 -7.67 16.88 12.26
C ASP A 240 -6.14 17.00 12.22
N TRP A 241 -5.61 17.61 11.19
CA TRP A 241 -4.19 17.90 11.13
C TRP A 241 -3.82 18.96 12.16
N LYS A 242 -2.89 18.62 13.07
CA LYS A 242 -2.36 19.54 14.06
C LYS A 242 -1.43 20.54 13.39
N VAL A 243 -2.01 21.49 12.68
CA VAL A 243 -1.29 22.60 12.03
C VAL A 243 -1.34 23.85 12.90
N ASN A 244 -0.34 24.69 12.79
CA ASN A 244 -0.37 26.01 13.41
C ASN A 244 -1.37 26.91 12.67
N ARG A 245 -2.61 26.97 13.16
CA ARG A 245 -3.70 27.75 12.56
C ARG A 245 -3.45 29.26 12.51
N GLN A 246 -2.44 29.77 13.16
CA GLN A 246 -2.02 31.18 13.00
C GLN A 246 -1.21 31.38 11.71
N GLN A 247 -0.53 30.35 11.23
CA GLN A 247 0.32 30.40 10.04
C GLN A 247 -0.34 29.75 8.84
N VAL A 248 -1.24 28.79 9.03
CA VAL A 248 -1.86 27.98 7.99
C VAL A 248 -3.36 28.29 7.87
N LYS A 249 -3.85 28.23 6.66
CA LYS A 249 -5.27 28.30 6.29
C LYS A 249 -5.65 27.02 5.54
N GLU A 250 -6.80 26.49 5.90
CA GLU A 250 -7.44 25.33 5.29
C GLU A 250 -8.56 25.81 4.37
N VAL A 251 -8.61 25.30 3.13
CA VAL A 251 -9.67 25.60 2.17
C VAL A 251 -10.21 24.27 1.67
N GLU A 252 -11.50 24.03 1.90
CA GLU A 252 -12.21 22.83 1.41
C GLU A 252 -12.26 22.84 -0.12
N ILE A 253 -11.93 21.70 -0.75
CA ILE A 253 -11.93 21.56 -2.20
C ILE A 253 -13.27 21.02 -2.67
N HIS A 254 -13.81 21.69 -3.67
CA HIS A 254 -15.08 21.33 -4.31
C HIS A 254 -14.82 20.98 -5.78
N ASP A 255 -15.59 20.02 -6.29
CA ASP A 255 -15.61 19.65 -7.71
C ASP A 255 -16.30 20.73 -8.57
N GLU A 256 -16.34 20.52 -9.89
CA GLU A 256 -17.00 21.42 -10.84
C GLU A 256 -18.52 21.64 -10.57
N LYS A 257 -19.14 20.72 -9.82
CA LYS A 257 -20.55 20.79 -9.43
C LYS A 257 -20.77 21.47 -8.08
N GLY A 258 -19.70 21.91 -7.43
CA GLY A 258 -19.74 22.52 -6.10
C GLY A 258 -19.87 21.52 -4.95
N SER A 259 -19.66 20.22 -5.20
CA SER A 259 -19.67 19.20 -4.15
C SER A 259 -18.27 19.02 -3.56
N PRO A 260 -18.13 18.79 -2.24
CA PRO A 260 -16.83 18.50 -1.64
C PRO A 260 -16.20 17.26 -2.25
N VAL A 261 -14.87 17.31 -2.44
CA VAL A 261 -14.11 16.12 -2.87
C VAL A 261 -13.84 15.23 -1.66
N TRP A 262 -14.26 13.98 -1.74
CA TRP A 262 -14.14 13.00 -0.67
C TRP A 262 -13.14 11.90 -1.00
N GLY A 263 -12.38 11.50 -0.01
CA GLY A 263 -11.58 10.29 -0.02
C GLY A 263 -12.14 9.25 0.96
N GLU A 264 -12.37 8.04 0.50
CA GLU A 264 -12.97 6.98 1.30
C GLU A 264 -11.91 6.11 1.94
N VAL A 265 -12.06 5.83 3.22
CA VAL A 265 -11.14 4.98 4.01
C VAL A 265 -11.85 3.67 4.36
N TYR A 266 -11.17 2.58 4.03
CA TYR A 266 -11.67 1.22 4.19
C TYR A 266 -10.84 0.43 5.18
N LEU A 267 -11.50 -0.44 5.90
CA LEU A 267 -10.90 -1.55 6.62
C LEU A 267 -10.99 -2.79 5.73
N ILE A 268 -9.85 -3.39 5.42
CA ILE A 268 -9.75 -4.56 4.55
C ILE A 268 -9.12 -5.74 5.28
N TRP A 269 -9.44 -6.96 4.87
CA TRP A 269 -8.97 -8.20 5.49
C TRP A 269 -8.91 -9.36 4.51
N THR A 270 -8.20 -10.43 4.90
CA THR A 270 -8.24 -11.69 4.17
C THR A 270 -9.44 -12.54 4.60
N GLN A 271 -9.93 -13.41 3.70
CA GLN A 271 -10.99 -14.39 4.04
C GLN A 271 -10.61 -15.26 5.24
N GLU A 272 -9.33 -15.59 5.37
CA GLU A 272 -8.84 -16.40 6.48
C GLU A 272 -8.88 -15.62 7.81
N ALA A 273 -8.44 -14.35 7.81
CA ALA A 273 -8.55 -13.50 8.98
C ALA A 273 -10.01 -13.31 9.42
N TYR A 274 -10.93 -13.16 8.48
CA TYR A 274 -12.36 -13.01 8.80
C TYR A 274 -13.02 -14.27 9.38
N ARG A 275 -12.48 -15.47 9.14
CA ARG A 275 -12.96 -16.72 9.78
C ARG A 275 -12.64 -16.78 11.27
N ASP A 276 -11.59 -16.08 11.71
CA ASP A 276 -11.27 -15.96 13.13
C ASP A 276 -12.28 -15.04 13.83
N LEU A 277 -12.97 -15.58 14.82
CA LEU A 277 -14.04 -14.87 15.54
C LEU A 277 -13.53 -13.63 16.27
N LYS A 278 -12.32 -13.66 16.81
CA LYS A 278 -11.72 -12.54 17.53
C LYS A 278 -11.37 -11.41 16.57
N ILE A 279 -10.75 -11.73 15.43
CA ILE A 279 -10.43 -10.76 14.38
C ILE A 279 -11.71 -10.14 13.81
N ARG A 280 -12.74 -10.97 13.57
CA ARG A 280 -14.04 -10.48 13.10
C ARG A 280 -14.71 -9.54 14.12
N ARG A 281 -14.58 -9.79 15.43
CA ARG A 281 -15.04 -8.87 16.48
C ARG A 281 -14.29 -7.54 16.40
N PHE A 282 -12.98 -7.56 16.22
CA PHE A 282 -12.18 -6.33 16.04
C PHE A 282 -12.65 -5.55 14.81
N ILE A 283 -12.87 -6.22 13.67
CA ILE A 283 -13.37 -5.59 12.44
C ILE A 283 -14.72 -4.89 12.70
N ASN A 284 -15.67 -5.61 13.29
CA ASN A 284 -17.00 -5.07 13.60
C ASN A 284 -16.92 -3.91 14.60
N PHE A 285 -16.06 -4.03 15.61
CA PHE A 285 -15.84 -2.97 16.59
C PHE A 285 -15.26 -1.72 15.93
N THR A 286 -14.24 -1.87 15.08
CA THR A 286 -13.59 -0.76 14.38
C THR A 286 -14.60 -0.02 13.49
N GLU A 287 -15.42 -0.76 12.74
CA GLU A 287 -16.49 -0.17 11.93
C GLU A 287 -17.48 0.63 12.79
N ALA A 288 -17.98 0.05 13.88
CA ALA A 288 -18.92 0.71 14.78
C ALA A 288 -18.30 1.96 15.45
N HIS A 289 -17.02 1.86 15.85
CA HIS A 289 -16.29 2.96 16.48
C HIS A 289 -16.20 4.20 15.56
N PHE A 290 -15.86 4.01 14.29
CA PHE A 290 -15.76 5.12 13.34
C PHE A 290 -17.13 5.62 12.88
N LYS A 291 -18.13 4.76 12.72
CA LYS A 291 -19.51 5.18 12.41
C LYS A 291 -20.09 6.07 13.52
N SER A 292 -19.79 5.80 14.78
CA SER A 292 -20.25 6.63 15.89
C SER A 292 -19.61 8.02 15.91
N LYS A 293 -18.43 8.18 15.35
CA LYS A 293 -17.70 9.46 15.23
C LYS A 293 -18.11 10.27 14.01
N ASN A 294 -18.55 9.61 12.93
CA ASN A 294 -18.94 10.22 11.67
C ASN A 294 -20.36 9.80 11.27
N PRO A 295 -21.41 10.39 11.88
CA PRO A 295 -22.81 10.00 11.63
C PRO A 295 -23.27 10.18 10.18
N SER A 296 -22.61 11.05 9.41
CA SER A 296 -22.92 11.31 7.98
C SER A 296 -22.66 10.13 7.04
N LEU A 297 -22.12 9.02 7.52
CA LEU A 297 -21.86 7.80 6.75
C LEU A 297 -23.06 6.84 6.66
N GLY A 298 -24.18 7.15 7.31
CA GLY A 298 -25.37 6.30 7.39
C GLY A 298 -26.32 6.35 6.19
N GLU A 299 -26.15 7.28 5.27
CA GLU A 299 -27.11 7.55 4.18
C GLU A 299 -26.49 7.44 2.79
N SER A 300 -25.89 6.30 2.47
CA SER A 300 -25.60 5.95 1.07
C SER A 300 -25.79 4.45 0.91
N THR A 301 -27.02 4.07 0.62
CA THR A 301 -27.42 2.78 0.04
C THR A 301 -27.09 2.75 -1.44
#